data_2eac9c640e4fbeacfbe0fb1c3a129ee3
#
_entry.id   2eac9c640e4fbeacfbe0fb1c3a129ee3
#
_cell.length_a   1.000
_cell.length_b   1.000
_cell.length_c   1.000
_cell.angle_alpha   90.00
_cell.angle_beta   90.00
_cell.angle_gamma   90.00
#
_symmetry.space_group_name_H-M   'P 1'
#
loop_
_entity.id
_entity.type
_entity.pdbx_description
1 polymer ?
#
loop_
_entity_poly.entity_id
_entity_poly.type
_entity_poly.pdbx_seq_one_letter_code
_entity_poly.pdbx_strand_id
1 'polypeptide(L)'
;MAQEVDLISPRVKIKEANKMKCFFTRALAASLLFGAPWLALSSPLRAADDAPTFRQADKSLSEALAKGDSKAVAALLDDRFQWVEANGRIHTKAQALDDLAQFAADNEGALDVRTVEFLGQVERVLGIHHNQRFAHLWVKNPAGWQAFVYLNIPIPAERPDYTAPPSPPTEVDKICENPCKTLPFKPENAAEEGAIETWFRLKNDEWHPNPEDWAAHADESHETLTPRTDIPKLQHVEELAEQRKLYGENGGSGGSAVLSMRMFDFGNVVIMQAFQGRNPSAKPTSWNLRVFLNRGDGWKIALSAQTNIT
;
A
#
# COMPACT_ATOMS: atom_id res chain seq x y z
N MET A 1 22.60 -13.54 49.56
CA MET A 1 22.90 -14.66 48.65
C MET A 1 22.24 -14.35 47.32
N ALA A 2 23.03 -13.85 46.37
CA ALA A 2 22.58 -13.53 45.00
C ALA A 2 22.98 -14.72 44.15
N GLN A 3 22.05 -15.33 43.43
CA GLN A 3 22.32 -16.31 42.38
C GLN A 3 22.41 -15.61 41.04
N GLU A 4 23.58 -15.73 40.46
CA GLU A 4 23.93 -15.31 39.13
C GLU A 4 23.40 -16.35 38.13
N VAL A 5 22.58 -15.92 37.16
CA VAL A 5 22.06 -16.79 36.10
C VAL A 5 22.84 -16.52 34.82
N ASP A 6 23.67 -17.50 34.45
CA ASP A 6 24.43 -17.51 33.20
C ASP A 6 23.50 -17.64 31.97
N LEU A 7 23.50 -16.63 31.10
CA LEU A 7 22.87 -16.64 29.81
C LEU A 7 23.80 -17.23 28.74
N ILE A 8 23.58 -18.47 28.37
CA ILE A 8 24.28 -19.16 27.27
C ILE A 8 23.55 -18.83 25.95
N SER A 9 24.21 -18.05 25.12
CA SER A 9 23.77 -17.73 23.76
C SER A 9 24.19 -18.84 22.78
N PRO A 10 23.30 -19.42 21.95
CA PRO A 10 23.69 -20.38 20.92
C PRO A 10 24.23 -19.67 19.65
N ARG A 11 25.49 -19.89 19.35
CA ARG A 11 26.13 -19.51 18.08
C ARG A 11 25.58 -20.37 16.94
N VAL A 12 24.90 -19.73 15.99
CA VAL A 12 24.53 -20.35 14.70
C VAL A 12 25.79 -20.46 13.82
N LYS A 13 26.16 -21.69 13.44
CA LYS A 13 27.21 -21.98 12.45
C LYS A 13 26.65 -21.86 11.04
N ILE A 14 27.16 -20.90 10.28
CA ILE A 14 26.90 -20.79 8.83
C ILE A 14 27.78 -21.83 8.11
N LYS A 15 27.14 -22.74 7.37
CA LYS A 15 27.84 -23.68 6.47
C LYS A 15 28.14 -22.99 5.15
N GLU A 16 29.41 -23.00 4.78
CA GLU A 16 29.92 -22.55 3.48
C GLU A 16 29.36 -23.41 2.34
N ALA A 17 28.91 -22.75 1.27
CA ALA A 17 28.40 -23.39 0.07
C ALA A 17 29.55 -23.74 -0.91
N ASN A 18 29.42 -24.92 -1.46
CA ASN A 18 30.34 -25.58 -2.39
C ASN A 18 30.59 -24.81 -3.70
N LYS A 19 31.85 -24.73 -4.08
CA LYS A 19 32.33 -24.32 -5.42
C LYS A 19 31.98 -25.36 -6.48
N MET A 20 31.17 -25.00 -7.45
CA MET A 20 30.90 -25.78 -8.65
C MET A 20 31.92 -25.41 -9.74
N LYS A 21 32.70 -26.39 -10.17
CA LYS A 21 33.74 -26.26 -11.23
C LYS A 21 33.07 -26.31 -12.60
N CYS A 22 33.29 -25.25 -13.41
CA CYS A 22 32.99 -25.28 -14.84
C CYS A 22 34.00 -26.17 -15.61
N PHE A 23 33.48 -27.18 -16.31
CA PHE A 23 34.24 -27.91 -17.33
C PHE A 23 34.03 -27.25 -18.71
N PHE A 24 35.12 -26.77 -19.28
CA PHE A 24 35.19 -26.34 -20.69
C PHE A 24 35.41 -27.58 -21.56
N THR A 25 34.51 -27.84 -22.48
CA THR A 25 34.78 -28.79 -23.60
C THR A 25 34.78 -27.99 -24.89
N ARG A 26 35.96 -27.97 -25.56
CA ARG A 26 36.16 -27.46 -26.92
C ARG A 26 35.64 -28.51 -27.92
N ALA A 27 34.81 -28.11 -28.86
CA ALA A 27 34.58 -28.81 -30.10
C ALA A 27 34.73 -27.84 -31.28
N LEU A 28 35.71 -28.12 -32.14
CA LEU A 28 35.87 -27.53 -33.48
C LEU A 28 34.93 -28.27 -34.45
N ALA A 29 34.19 -27.55 -35.28
CA ALA A 29 33.81 -28.03 -36.63
C ALA A 29 33.31 -26.88 -37.52
N ALA A 30 34.10 -26.58 -38.53
CA ALA A 30 33.80 -26.43 -39.96
C ALA A 30 32.67 -25.49 -40.43
N SER A 31 33.11 -24.53 -41.20
CA SER A 31 32.43 -23.57 -42.03
C SER A 31 31.48 -24.19 -43.06
N LEU A 32 30.27 -23.63 -43.22
CA LEU A 32 29.54 -23.61 -44.49
C LEU A 32 28.85 -22.25 -44.62
N LEU A 33 29.26 -21.50 -45.63
CA LEU A 33 28.71 -20.25 -46.14
C LEU A 33 27.30 -20.50 -46.72
N PHE A 34 26.26 -20.00 -46.08
CA PHE A 34 24.99 -19.72 -46.75
C PHE A 34 24.58 -18.29 -46.42
N GLY A 35 24.58 -17.46 -47.43
CA GLY A 35 24.07 -16.10 -47.38
C GLY A 35 22.57 -16.11 -47.10
N ALA A 36 22.17 -15.59 -45.96
CA ALA A 36 20.78 -15.22 -45.65
C ALA A 36 20.74 -13.70 -45.45
N PRO A 37 19.72 -13.00 -45.99
CA PRO A 37 19.60 -11.56 -45.81
C PRO A 37 19.44 -11.24 -44.32
N TRP A 38 20.28 -10.36 -43.83
CA TRP A 38 20.12 -9.73 -42.53
C TRP A 38 18.80 -8.95 -42.51
N LEU A 39 17.73 -9.60 -42.06
CA LEU A 39 16.63 -8.88 -41.48
C LEU A 39 17.18 -8.30 -40.13
N ALA A 40 17.56 -7.03 -40.21
CA ALA A 40 17.81 -6.23 -39.03
C ALA A 40 16.50 -6.22 -38.22
N LEU A 41 16.40 -7.15 -37.27
CA LEU A 41 15.52 -7.02 -36.13
C LEU A 41 16.03 -5.78 -35.38
N SER A 42 15.52 -4.61 -35.79
CA SER A 42 15.53 -3.42 -34.97
C SER A 42 14.74 -3.78 -33.71
N SER A 43 15.43 -4.32 -32.70
CA SER A 43 14.92 -4.26 -31.33
C SER A 43 14.49 -2.80 -31.14
N PRO A 44 13.25 -2.53 -30.75
CA PRO A 44 12.93 -1.19 -30.33
C PRO A 44 13.90 -0.89 -29.20
N LEU A 45 14.84 0.03 -29.46
CA LEU A 45 15.55 0.73 -28.41
C LEU A 45 14.43 1.24 -27.50
N ARG A 46 14.30 0.56 -26.35
CA ARG A 46 13.53 1.08 -25.26
C ARG A 46 14.16 2.44 -25.00
N ALA A 47 13.53 3.51 -25.47
CA ALA A 47 13.93 4.85 -25.16
C ALA A 47 14.08 4.85 -23.64
N ALA A 48 15.29 5.06 -23.16
CA ALA A 48 15.53 5.33 -21.76
C ALA A 48 14.56 6.47 -21.44
N ASP A 49 13.62 6.20 -20.54
CA ASP A 49 12.55 7.12 -20.21
C ASP A 49 13.23 8.35 -19.60
N ASP A 50 13.44 9.40 -20.42
CA ASP A 50 13.88 10.73 -19.98
C ASP A 50 12.76 11.47 -19.22
N ALA A 51 11.65 10.78 -18.96
CA ALA A 51 10.62 11.31 -18.08
C ALA A 51 11.23 11.48 -16.69
N PRO A 52 11.08 12.65 -16.05
CA PRO A 52 11.56 12.87 -14.70
C PRO A 52 11.06 11.74 -13.83
N THR A 53 11.99 11.12 -13.11
CA THR A 53 11.64 10.05 -12.19
C THR A 53 10.68 10.61 -11.15
N PHE A 54 9.87 9.77 -10.52
CA PHE A 54 9.00 10.22 -9.43
C PHE A 54 9.82 10.98 -8.37
N ARG A 55 11.06 10.56 -8.08
CA ARG A 55 11.97 11.25 -7.13
C ARG A 55 12.27 12.69 -7.53
N GLN A 56 12.38 12.95 -8.84
CA GLN A 56 12.55 14.32 -9.31
C GLN A 56 11.27 15.15 -9.14
N ALA A 57 10.10 14.56 -9.38
CA ALA A 57 8.81 15.22 -9.15
C ALA A 57 8.59 15.51 -7.66
N ASP A 58 8.89 14.56 -6.78
CA ASP A 58 8.80 14.70 -5.33
C ASP A 58 9.72 15.81 -4.82
N LYS A 59 10.99 15.82 -5.26
CA LYS A 59 11.93 16.90 -4.96
C LYS A 59 11.43 18.26 -5.46
N SER A 60 10.90 18.31 -6.68
CA SER A 60 10.38 19.56 -7.26
C SER A 60 9.17 20.07 -6.49
N LEU A 61 8.30 19.17 -6.00
CA LEU A 61 7.17 19.55 -5.17
C LEU A 61 7.64 20.13 -3.83
N SER A 62 8.58 19.47 -3.15
CA SER A 62 9.16 19.98 -1.90
C SER A 62 9.80 21.36 -2.09
N GLU A 63 10.58 21.55 -3.17
CA GLU A 63 11.17 22.85 -3.48
C GLU A 63 10.15 23.95 -3.80
N ALA A 64 9.05 23.59 -4.46
CA ALA A 64 7.96 24.51 -4.79
C ALA A 64 7.17 24.91 -3.54
N LEU A 65 6.90 23.96 -2.65
CA LEU A 65 6.26 24.19 -1.35
C LEU A 65 7.10 25.14 -0.50
N ALA A 66 8.41 24.87 -0.34
CA ALA A 66 9.34 25.70 0.43
C ALA A 66 9.42 27.15 -0.08
N LYS A 67 9.15 27.38 -1.37
CA LYS A 67 9.13 28.72 -1.99
C LYS A 67 7.74 29.37 -1.97
N GLY A 68 6.69 28.65 -1.58
CA GLY A 68 5.31 29.11 -1.72
C GLY A 68 4.88 29.29 -3.18
N ASP A 69 5.50 28.56 -4.13
CA ASP A 69 5.20 28.65 -5.55
C ASP A 69 3.94 27.84 -5.91
N SER A 70 2.78 28.43 -5.67
CA SER A 70 1.47 27.81 -5.92
C SER A 70 1.32 27.32 -7.36
N LYS A 71 1.92 27.98 -8.36
CA LYS A 71 1.83 27.55 -9.76
C LYS A 71 2.64 26.27 -10.00
N ALA A 72 3.85 26.20 -9.48
CA ALA A 72 4.68 25.00 -9.59
C ALA A 72 4.06 23.83 -8.81
N VAL A 73 3.54 24.07 -7.59
CA VAL A 73 2.80 23.06 -6.83
C VAL A 73 1.60 22.58 -7.61
N ALA A 74 0.78 23.47 -8.17
CA ALA A 74 -0.41 23.08 -8.95
C ALA A 74 -0.09 22.16 -10.14
N ALA A 75 1.07 22.33 -10.79
CA ALA A 75 1.51 21.49 -11.90
C ALA A 75 1.93 20.08 -11.46
N LEU A 76 2.35 19.91 -10.21
CA LEU A 76 2.81 18.66 -9.62
C LEU A 76 1.72 17.89 -8.87
N LEU A 77 0.53 18.44 -8.72
CA LEU A 77 -0.64 17.77 -8.17
C LEU A 77 -1.57 17.28 -9.30
N ASP A 78 -2.02 16.03 -9.25
CA ASP A 78 -3.08 15.52 -10.13
C ASP A 78 -4.38 16.29 -9.88
N ASP A 79 -5.25 16.40 -10.89
CA ASP A 79 -6.52 17.15 -10.75
C ASP A 79 -7.47 16.52 -9.73
N ARG A 80 -7.30 15.22 -9.45
CA ARG A 80 -8.05 14.45 -8.45
C ARG A 80 -7.33 14.38 -7.10
N PHE A 81 -6.24 15.14 -6.94
CA PHE A 81 -5.42 15.13 -5.72
C PHE A 81 -6.24 15.32 -4.46
N GLN A 82 -5.90 14.54 -3.44
CA GLN A 82 -6.41 14.71 -2.08
C GLN A 82 -5.25 14.74 -1.08
N TRP A 83 -5.29 15.74 -0.21
CA TRP A 83 -4.52 15.77 1.01
C TRP A 83 -5.45 15.48 2.19
N VAL A 84 -5.12 14.45 2.97
CA VAL A 84 -5.89 13.98 4.12
C VAL A 84 -5.04 14.18 5.37
N GLU A 85 -5.46 15.11 6.21
CA GLU A 85 -4.81 15.38 7.48
C GLU A 85 -4.96 14.20 8.47
N ALA A 86 -4.12 14.16 9.50
CA ALA A 86 -4.17 13.15 10.54
C ALA A 86 -5.50 13.08 11.32
N ASN A 87 -6.28 14.17 11.34
CA ASN A 87 -7.62 14.23 11.93
C ASN A 87 -8.73 13.78 10.97
N GLY A 88 -8.37 13.35 9.75
CA GLY A 88 -9.30 12.89 8.73
C GLY A 88 -9.94 13.99 7.90
N ARG A 89 -9.54 15.28 8.06
CA ARG A 89 -9.98 16.36 7.18
C ARG A 89 -9.39 16.16 5.79
N ILE A 90 -10.22 16.30 4.77
CA ILE A 90 -9.84 16.09 3.38
C ILE A 90 -9.84 17.41 2.64
N HIS A 91 -8.74 17.67 1.94
CA HIS A 91 -8.57 18.81 1.06
C HIS A 91 -8.42 18.35 -0.38
N THR A 92 -9.17 18.99 -1.27
CA THR A 92 -8.97 18.87 -2.72
C THR A 92 -7.71 19.63 -3.15
N LYS A 93 -7.26 19.41 -4.38
CA LYS A 93 -6.18 20.20 -5.00
C LYS A 93 -6.38 21.72 -4.81
N ALA A 94 -7.59 22.22 -5.10
CA ALA A 94 -7.90 23.63 -4.95
C ALA A 94 -7.73 24.11 -3.50
N GLN A 95 -8.25 23.39 -2.53
CA GLN A 95 -8.13 23.71 -1.11
C GLN A 95 -6.69 23.61 -0.60
N ALA A 96 -5.89 22.65 -1.08
CA ALA A 96 -4.46 22.57 -0.75
C ALA A 96 -3.67 23.77 -1.32
N LEU A 97 -4.05 24.28 -2.48
CA LEU A 97 -3.45 25.47 -3.07
C LEU A 97 -3.91 26.77 -2.39
N ASP A 98 -5.16 26.82 -1.92
CA ASP A 98 -5.70 27.98 -1.17
C ASP A 98 -5.05 28.08 0.23
N ASP A 99 -4.66 26.94 0.82
CA ASP A 99 -3.96 26.89 2.12
C ASP A 99 -2.58 26.24 1.99
N LEU A 100 -1.78 26.78 1.07
CA LEU A 100 -0.47 26.23 0.72
C LEU A 100 0.50 26.20 1.92
N ALA A 101 0.39 27.16 2.82
CA ALA A 101 1.24 27.23 4.00
C ALA A 101 0.97 26.08 4.97
N GLN A 102 -0.31 25.71 5.18
CA GLN A 102 -0.68 24.56 6.00
C GLN A 102 -0.31 23.25 5.31
N PHE A 103 -0.56 23.16 4.00
CA PHE A 103 -0.16 21.97 3.22
C PHE A 103 1.35 21.74 3.29
N ALA A 104 2.15 22.80 3.17
CA ALA A 104 3.59 22.72 3.34
C ALA A 104 3.97 22.29 4.76
N ALA A 105 3.42 22.95 5.79
CA ALA A 105 3.73 22.62 7.18
C ALA A 105 3.45 21.15 7.54
N ASP A 106 2.39 20.57 6.98
CA ASP A 106 2.01 19.19 7.24
C ASP A 106 2.84 18.14 6.45
N ASN A 107 3.49 18.56 5.34
CA ASN A 107 4.11 17.62 4.40
C ASN A 107 5.58 17.94 4.05
N GLU A 108 6.13 19.07 4.52
CA GLU A 108 7.55 19.42 4.38
C GLU A 108 8.39 18.96 5.57
N GLY A 109 9.70 18.92 5.31
CA GLY A 109 10.72 18.64 6.32
C GLY A 109 11.36 17.26 6.15
N ALA A 110 12.06 16.80 7.18
CA ALA A 110 12.74 15.51 7.13
C ALA A 110 11.72 14.35 7.18
N LEU A 111 11.58 13.66 6.05
CA LEU A 111 10.80 12.44 5.94
C LEU A 111 11.67 11.25 6.30
N ASP A 112 11.24 10.43 7.26
CA ASP A 112 11.77 9.09 7.48
C ASP A 112 11.03 8.13 6.54
N VAL A 113 11.50 8.05 5.29
CA VAL A 113 10.93 7.18 4.25
C VAL A 113 11.37 5.75 4.51
N ARG A 114 10.40 4.87 4.77
CA ARG A 114 10.63 3.45 5.04
C ARG A 114 10.45 2.58 3.80
N THR A 115 9.47 2.88 2.98
CA THR A 115 9.12 2.10 1.79
C THR A 115 8.93 3.03 0.60
N VAL A 116 9.58 2.70 -0.51
CA VAL A 116 9.30 3.28 -1.84
C VAL A 116 9.10 2.12 -2.79
N GLU A 117 7.94 2.02 -3.39
CA GLU A 117 7.61 0.90 -4.27
C GLU A 117 6.90 1.36 -5.54
N PHE A 118 7.46 0.93 -6.68
CA PHE A 118 6.87 1.16 -7.99
C PHE A 118 5.87 0.07 -8.34
N LEU A 119 4.63 0.47 -8.53
CA LEU A 119 3.49 -0.40 -8.83
C LEU A 119 2.97 -0.17 -10.27
N GLY A 120 3.86 -0.05 -11.26
CA GLY A 120 3.48 0.27 -12.64
C GLY A 120 3.33 1.78 -12.87
N GLN A 121 2.10 2.29 -13.01
CA GLN A 121 1.84 3.73 -13.16
C GLN A 121 1.63 4.46 -11.82
N VAL A 122 1.79 3.77 -10.71
CA VAL A 122 1.65 4.31 -9.36
C VAL A 122 2.93 4.10 -8.59
N GLU A 123 3.38 5.12 -7.86
CA GLU A 123 4.45 5.01 -6.88
C GLU A 123 3.87 5.19 -5.49
N ARG A 124 4.25 4.31 -4.58
CA ARG A 124 3.84 4.33 -3.19
C ARG A 124 5.02 4.67 -2.30
N VAL A 125 4.87 5.72 -1.49
CA VAL A 125 5.89 6.15 -0.53
C VAL A 125 5.27 6.10 0.87
N LEU A 126 5.86 5.31 1.75
CA LEU A 126 5.43 5.16 3.14
C LEU A 126 6.54 5.59 4.09
N GLY A 127 6.18 6.18 5.21
CA GLY A 127 7.16 6.61 6.19
C GLY A 127 6.57 7.30 7.42
N ILE A 128 7.43 8.04 8.12
CA ILE A 128 7.07 8.82 9.30
C ILE A 128 7.51 10.26 9.10
N HIS A 129 6.66 11.20 9.47
CA HIS A 129 6.92 12.64 9.48
C HIS A 129 6.16 13.29 10.63
N HIS A 130 6.76 14.23 11.36
CA HIS A 130 6.14 14.92 12.50
C HIS A 130 5.38 14.02 13.48
N ASN A 131 5.95 12.87 13.81
CA ASN A 131 5.31 11.83 14.64
C ASN A 131 3.96 11.34 14.08
N GLN A 132 3.81 11.36 12.77
CA GLN A 132 2.69 10.79 12.02
C GLN A 132 3.24 9.79 11.01
N ARG A 133 2.50 8.71 10.76
CA ARG A 133 2.74 7.88 9.58
C ARG A 133 2.19 8.61 8.37
N PHE A 134 2.79 8.40 7.22
CA PHE A 134 2.22 8.89 5.97
C PHE A 134 2.17 7.80 4.91
N ALA A 135 1.20 7.94 4.01
CA ALA A 135 1.13 7.21 2.76
C ALA A 135 0.91 8.21 1.63
N HIS A 136 1.94 8.41 0.79
CA HIS A 136 1.87 9.25 -0.38
C HIS A 136 1.78 8.38 -1.63
N LEU A 137 0.80 8.65 -2.47
CA LEU A 137 0.66 8.01 -3.78
C LEU A 137 0.92 9.03 -4.87
N TRP A 138 1.78 8.65 -5.79
CA TRP A 138 2.09 9.37 -7.02
C TRP A 138 1.57 8.58 -8.20
N VAL A 139 1.06 9.27 -9.21
CA VAL A 139 0.57 8.65 -10.44
C VAL A 139 1.30 9.20 -11.64
N LYS A 140 1.61 8.33 -12.60
CA LYS A 140 2.22 8.71 -13.87
C LYS A 140 1.12 8.92 -14.90
N ASN A 141 1.00 10.12 -15.41
CA ASN A 141 0.08 10.49 -16.47
C ASN A 141 0.86 11.16 -17.64
N PRO A 142 0.21 11.58 -18.74
CA PRO A 142 0.90 12.21 -19.86
C PRO A 142 1.70 13.47 -19.53
N ALA A 143 1.36 14.16 -18.43
CA ALA A 143 2.10 15.34 -17.93
C ALA A 143 3.33 14.97 -17.09
N GLY A 144 3.53 13.69 -16.79
CA GLY A 144 4.57 13.18 -15.92
C GLY A 144 4.05 12.64 -14.59
N TRP A 145 4.91 12.55 -13.59
CA TRP A 145 4.55 12.14 -12.24
C TRP A 145 3.85 13.27 -11.49
N GLN A 146 2.68 13.00 -10.94
CA GLN A 146 1.92 13.94 -10.11
C GLN A 146 1.47 13.28 -8.81
N ALA A 147 1.48 14.04 -7.71
CA ALA A 147 0.95 13.60 -6.44
C ALA A 147 -0.57 13.38 -6.56
N PHE A 148 -1.05 12.25 -6.06
CA PHE A 148 -2.44 11.83 -6.16
C PHE A 148 -3.14 11.78 -4.80
N VAL A 149 -2.47 11.22 -3.78
CA VAL A 149 -2.94 11.20 -2.39
C VAL A 149 -1.78 11.46 -1.46
N TYR A 150 -1.98 12.38 -0.52
CA TYR A 150 -1.15 12.54 0.65
C TYR A 150 -2.03 12.26 1.88
N LEU A 151 -1.78 11.14 2.53
CA LEU A 151 -2.50 10.70 3.72
C LEU A 151 -1.57 10.76 4.93
N ASN A 152 -1.94 11.52 5.94
CA ASN A 152 -1.31 11.56 7.25
C ASN A 152 -2.13 10.78 8.27
N ILE A 153 -1.46 9.95 9.09
CA ILE A 153 -2.06 9.05 10.05
C ILE A 153 -1.41 9.30 11.41
N PRO A 154 -2.16 9.71 12.43
CA PRO A 154 -1.58 10.03 13.73
C PRO A 154 -0.97 8.80 14.40
N ILE A 155 0.19 8.96 15.04
CA ILE A 155 0.77 7.97 15.94
C ILE A 155 0.32 8.33 17.36
N PRO A 156 -0.44 7.49 18.05
CA PRO A 156 -0.87 7.78 19.42
C PRO A 156 0.32 7.87 20.37
N ALA A 157 0.23 8.75 21.36
CA ALA A 157 1.29 8.93 22.36
C ALA A 157 1.54 7.64 23.17
N GLU A 158 0.48 6.92 23.48
CA GLU A 158 0.55 5.58 24.06
C GLU A 158 0.44 4.57 22.92
N ARG A 159 1.52 3.82 22.71
CA ARG A 159 1.49 2.75 21.70
C ARG A 159 0.58 1.63 22.19
N PRO A 160 -0.32 1.13 21.31
CA PRO A 160 -1.07 -0.07 21.63
C PRO A 160 -0.12 -1.22 21.99
N ASP A 161 -0.52 -2.05 22.91
CA ASP A 161 0.18 -3.30 23.21
C ASP A 161 -0.11 -4.29 22.08
N TYR A 162 0.81 -4.38 21.12
CA TYR A 162 0.71 -5.33 20.00
C TYR A 162 0.95 -6.79 20.40
N THR A 163 1.33 -7.02 21.66
CA THR A 163 1.45 -8.38 22.21
C THR A 163 0.16 -8.85 22.89
N ALA A 164 -0.79 -7.93 23.09
CA ALA A 164 -2.10 -8.29 23.60
C ALA A 164 -2.85 -9.14 22.57
N PRO A 165 -3.52 -10.22 23.02
CA PRO A 165 -4.30 -11.03 22.10
C PRO A 165 -5.43 -10.21 21.47
N PRO A 166 -5.87 -10.56 20.23
CA PRO A 166 -7.01 -9.92 19.60
C PRO A 166 -8.24 -9.96 20.51
N SER A 167 -9.06 -8.92 20.48
CA SER A 167 -10.30 -8.87 21.24
C SER A 167 -11.31 -9.90 20.71
N PRO A 168 -12.15 -10.51 21.55
CA PRO A 168 -13.20 -11.40 21.09
C PRO A 168 -14.21 -10.65 20.24
N PRO A 169 -14.82 -11.31 19.23
CA PRO A 169 -15.85 -10.71 18.40
C PRO A 169 -17.08 -10.32 19.21
N THR A 170 -17.67 -9.20 18.87
CA THR A 170 -18.93 -8.72 19.46
C THR A 170 -20.14 -9.24 18.67
N GLU A 171 -21.37 -9.03 19.18
CA GLU A 171 -22.57 -9.42 18.45
C GLU A 171 -22.70 -8.71 17.08
N VAL A 172 -22.14 -7.49 16.95
CA VAL A 172 -22.12 -6.76 15.68
C VAL A 172 -21.18 -7.42 14.67
N ASP A 173 -20.12 -8.05 15.12
CA ASP A 173 -19.15 -8.74 14.27
C ASP A 173 -19.68 -10.05 13.68
N LYS A 174 -20.80 -10.55 14.19
CA LYS A 174 -21.42 -11.81 13.72
C LYS A 174 -22.21 -11.65 12.42
N ILE A 175 -22.41 -10.43 11.93
CA ILE A 175 -23.11 -10.14 10.69
C ILE A 175 -22.25 -9.22 9.85
N CYS A 176 -21.83 -9.70 8.68
CA CYS A 176 -21.09 -8.89 7.73
C CYS A 176 -21.75 -8.94 6.35
N GLU A 177 -22.67 -7.99 6.08
CA GLU A 177 -23.20 -7.78 4.74
C GLU A 177 -22.33 -6.76 3.98
N ASN A 178 -22.17 -5.58 4.53
CA ASN A 178 -21.24 -4.55 4.08
C ASN A 178 -20.14 -4.41 5.15
N PRO A 179 -18.86 -4.67 4.83
CA PRO A 179 -18.26 -4.74 3.51
C PRO A 179 -17.98 -6.16 2.96
N CYS A 180 -18.54 -7.24 3.50
CA CYS A 180 -18.16 -8.60 3.11
C CYS A 180 -18.82 -9.10 1.81
N LYS A 181 -20.00 -8.56 1.46
CA LYS A 181 -20.79 -9.00 0.30
C LYS A 181 -21.28 -7.86 -0.58
N THR A 182 -21.44 -6.68 -0.01
CA THR A 182 -21.96 -5.52 -0.72
C THR A 182 -21.12 -4.28 -0.45
N LEU A 183 -21.07 -3.37 -1.42
CA LEU A 183 -20.47 -2.05 -1.32
C LEU A 183 -21.41 -1.02 -1.95
N PRO A 184 -21.43 0.24 -1.48
CA PRO A 184 -22.22 1.32 -2.08
C PRO A 184 -21.52 1.88 -3.33
N PHE A 185 -21.13 0.97 -4.25
CA PHE A 185 -20.40 1.29 -5.46
C PHE A 185 -20.68 0.25 -6.54
N LYS A 186 -20.74 0.71 -7.77
CA LYS A 186 -20.85 -0.15 -8.94
C LYS A 186 -19.57 -0.01 -9.76
N PRO A 187 -18.81 -1.09 -10.02
CA PRO A 187 -17.60 -1.04 -10.83
C PRO A 187 -17.92 -0.59 -12.26
N GLU A 188 -17.04 0.20 -12.86
CA GLU A 188 -17.16 0.72 -14.21
C GLU A 188 -16.39 -0.13 -15.24
N ASN A 189 -15.46 -0.96 -14.76
CA ASN A 189 -14.58 -1.79 -15.58
C ASN A 189 -14.12 -3.04 -14.84
N ALA A 190 -13.47 -3.95 -15.60
CA ALA A 190 -12.99 -5.24 -15.06
C ALA A 190 -11.88 -5.11 -14.00
N ALA A 191 -11.09 -4.02 -14.01
CA ALA A 191 -10.07 -3.79 -13.00
C ALA A 191 -10.69 -3.46 -11.65
N GLU A 192 -11.68 -2.56 -11.63
CA GLU A 192 -12.44 -2.24 -10.43
C GLU A 192 -13.24 -3.44 -9.91
N GLU A 193 -13.85 -4.23 -10.81
CA GLU A 193 -14.56 -5.46 -10.46
C GLU A 193 -13.63 -6.45 -9.76
N GLY A 194 -12.45 -6.72 -10.34
CA GLY A 194 -11.47 -7.64 -9.74
C GLY A 194 -10.91 -7.15 -8.41
N ALA A 195 -10.72 -5.84 -8.25
CA ALA A 195 -10.32 -5.25 -6.97
C ALA A 195 -11.42 -5.41 -5.90
N ILE A 196 -12.71 -5.24 -6.27
CA ILE A 196 -13.85 -5.45 -5.37
C ILE A 196 -14.01 -6.92 -4.98
N GLU A 197 -13.85 -7.85 -5.93
CA GLU A 197 -13.89 -9.28 -5.62
C GLU A 197 -12.78 -9.67 -4.62
N THR A 198 -11.58 -9.14 -4.82
CA THR A 198 -10.47 -9.33 -3.88
C THR A 198 -10.80 -8.74 -2.51
N TRP A 199 -11.39 -7.54 -2.47
CA TRP A 199 -11.85 -6.92 -1.22
C TRP A 199 -12.84 -7.82 -0.48
N PHE A 200 -13.84 -8.37 -1.16
CA PHE A 200 -14.83 -9.26 -0.54
C PHE A 200 -14.18 -10.51 0.04
N ARG A 201 -13.22 -11.12 -0.66
CA ARG A 201 -12.48 -12.28 -0.16
C ARG A 201 -11.73 -11.93 1.12
N LEU A 202 -10.91 -10.87 1.10
CA LEU A 202 -10.17 -10.42 2.26
C LEU A 202 -11.08 -10.12 3.47
N LYS A 203 -12.23 -9.47 3.24
CA LYS A 203 -13.18 -9.17 4.31
C LYS A 203 -13.90 -10.41 4.85
N ASN A 204 -14.16 -11.39 4.02
CA ASN A 204 -14.66 -12.69 4.48
C ASN A 204 -13.60 -13.46 5.27
N ASP A 205 -12.33 -13.40 4.86
CA ASP A 205 -11.22 -14.04 5.56
C ASP A 205 -10.88 -13.35 6.90
N GLU A 206 -11.16 -12.07 7.04
CA GLU A 206 -11.09 -11.36 8.32
C GLU A 206 -12.31 -11.68 9.21
N TRP A 207 -13.48 -11.86 8.62
CA TRP A 207 -14.71 -12.19 9.33
C TRP A 207 -14.75 -13.65 9.80
N HIS A 208 -14.30 -14.56 8.96
CA HIS A 208 -14.07 -15.96 9.25
C HIS A 208 -12.58 -16.25 9.16
N PRO A 209 -11.79 -16.03 10.24
CA PRO A 209 -10.34 -15.95 10.15
C PRO A 209 -9.71 -17.09 9.34
N ASN A 210 -9.26 -16.78 8.15
CA ASN A 210 -8.61 -17.68 7.21
C ASN A 210 -7.27 -17.09 6.73
N PRO A 211 -6.21 -17.21 7.55
CA PRO A 211 -4.93 -16.57 7.28
C PRO A 211 -4.28 -17.03 5.97
N GLU A 212 -4.50 -18.28 5.56
CA GLU A 212 -3.94 -18.86 4.35
C GLU A 212 -4.56 -18.24 3.09
N ASP A 213 -5.89 -18.11 3.03
CA ASP A 213 -6.60 -17.51 1.89
C ASP A 213 -6.40 -16.00 1.86
N TRP A 214 -6.44 -15.33 3.03
CA TRP A 214 -6.11 -13.91 3.13
C TRP A 214 -4.71 -13.63 2.57
N ALA A 215 -3.70 -14.44 2.94
CA ALA A 215 -2.33 -14.30 2.45
C ALA A 215 -2.21 -14.48 0.92
N ALA A 216 -3.04 -15.33 0.31
CA ALA A 216 -3.08 -15.54 -1.14
C ALA A 216 -3.61 -14.30 -1.89
N HIS A 217 -4.49 -13.50 -1.26
CA HIS A 217 -5.09 -12.30 -1.81
C HIS A 217 -4.39 -11.00 -1.38
N ALA A 218 -3.33 -11.07 -0.58
CA ALA A 218 -2.46 -9.96 -0.25
C ALA A 218 -1.13 -10.04 -1.02
N ASP A 219 -0.69 -8.91 -1.61
CA ASP A 219 0.62 -8.80 -2.25
C ASP A 219 1.74 -8.96 -1.22
N GLU A 220 2.93 -9.41 -1.64
CA GLU A 220 4.08 -9.55 -0.74
C GLU A 220 4.52 -8.22 -0.13
N SER A 221 4.24 -7.12 -0.81
CA SER A 221 4.53 -5.77 -0.34
C SER A 221 3.41 -5.16 0.52
N HIS A 222 2.39 -5.94 0.89
CA HIS A 222 1.26 -5.41 1.65
C HIS A 222 1.68 -4.83 2.99
N GLU A 223 1.17 -3.62 3.27
CA GLU A 223 1.25 -2.97 4.57
C GLU A 223 -0.13 -2.48 5.04
N THR A 224 -0.40 -2.65 6.33
CA THR A 224 -1.57 -2.07 7.00
C THR A 224 -1.14 -0.92 7.89
N LEU A 225 -1.63 0.29 7.58
CA LEU A 225 -1.33 1.53 8.30
C LEU A 225 -2.60 2.13 8.90
N THR A 226 -2.67 2.17 10.21
CA THR A 226 -3.77 2.80 10.95
C THR A 226 -3.21 3.63 12.11
N PRO A 227 -4.00 4.42 12.83
CA PRO A 227 -3.52 5.05 14.05
C PRO A 227 -2.97 4.05 15.07
N ARG A 228 -3.46 2.82 15.08
CA ARG A 228 -3.05 1.78 16.05
C ARG A 228 -2.02 0.82 15.48
N THR A 229 -2.02 0.59 14.19
CA THR A 229 -1.30 -0.53 13.56
C THR A 229 -0.39 -0.02 12.46
N ASP A 230 0.77 -0.64 12.35
CA ASP A 230 1.75 -0.43 11.29
C ASP A 230 2.47 -1.76 11.09
N ILE A 231 1.84 -2.63 10.30
CA ILE A 231 2.26 -4.02 10.18
C ILE A 231 2.35 -4.46 8.73
N PRO A 232 3.38 -5.26 8.37
CA PRO A 232 3.49 -5.92 7.09
C PRO A 232 2.53 -7.11 6.98
N LYS A 233 2.39 -7.65 5.77
CA LYS A 233 1.60 -8.84 5.43
C LYS A 233 1.76 -9.98 6.44
N LEU A 234 3.02 -10.34 6.73
CA LEU A 234 3.30 -11.50 7.59
C LEU A 234 2.68 -11.35 8.98
N GLN A 235 2.83 -10.17 9.60
CA GLN A 235 2.26 -9.93 10.93
C GLN A 235 0.72 -9.94 10.90
N HIS A 236 0.10 -9.41 9.84
CA HIS A 236 -1.36 -9.47 9.70
C HIS A 236 -1.86 -10.93 9.60
N VAL A 237 -1.16 -11.77 8.86
CA VAL A 237 -1.43 -13.22 8.77
C VAL A 237 -1.30 -13.90 10.13
N GLU A 238 -0.26 -13.56 10.91
CA GLU A 238 -0.05 -14.08 12.26
C GLU A 238 -1.19 -13.66 13.21
N GLU A 239 -1.65 -12.40 13.11
CA GLU A 239 -2.79 -11.89 13.90
C GLU A 239 -4.09 -12.66 13.58
N LEU A 240 -4.37 -12.94 12.29
CA LEU A 240 -5.52 -13.74 11.88
C LEU A 240 -5.41 -15.19 12.37
N ALA A 241 -4.21 -15.80 12.31
CA ALA A 241 -3.98 -17.14 12.80
C ALA A 241 -4.20 -17.24 14.33
N GLU A 242 -3.72 -16.26 15.09
CA GLU A 242 -3.97 -16.22 16.53
C GLU A 242 -5.45 -15.98 16.84
N GLN A 243 -6.14 -15.12 16.11
CA GLN A 243 -7.57 -14.88 16.25
C GLN A 243 -8.38 -16.16 15.99
N ARG A 244 -8.06 -16.92 14.93
CA ARG A 244 -8.66 -18.21 14.64
C ARG A 244 -8.43 -19.24 15.75
N LYS A 245 -7.21 -19.28 16.29
CA LYS A 245 -6.85 -20.18 17.40
C LYS A 245 -7.60 -19.85 18.67
N LEU A 246 -7.78 -18.57 19.01
CA LEU A 246 -8.43 -18.11 20.24
C LEU A 246 -9.96 -18.25 20.18
N TYR A 247 -10.57 -17.92 19.04
CA TYR A 247 -12.02 -17.73 18.92
C TYR A 247 -12.69 -18.62 17.89
N GLY A 248 -11.92 -19.46 17.17
CA GLY A 248 -12.43 -20.37 16.13
C GLY A 248 -12.74 -19.66 14.80
N GLU A 249 -13.38 -20.39 13.89
CA GLU A 249 -13.68 -19.92 12.52
C GLU A 249 -14.67 -18.75 12.45
N ASN A 250 -15.43 -18.50 13.50
CA ASN A 250 -16.36 -17.36 13.61
C ASN A 250 -15.84 -16.28 14.56
N GLY A 251 -14.55 -16.29 14.81
CA GLY A 251 -13.91 -15.39 15.80
C GLY A 251 -13.45 -14.06 15.24
N GLY A 252 -13.73 -13.76 13.99
CA GLY A 252 -13.26 -12.56 13.30
C GLY A 252 -14.25 -11.41 13.25
N SER A 253 -13.85 -10.35 12.56
CA SER A 253 -14.67 -9.16 12.28
C SER A 253 -14.51 -8.73 10.82
N GLY A 254 -15.61 -8.56 10.12
CA GLY A 254 -15.63 -7.99 8.76
C GLY A 254 -15.27 -6.50 8.68
N GLY A 255 -15.12 -5.86 9.85
CA GLY A 255 -14.75 -4.45 9.95
C GLY A 255 -15.93 -3.48 9.79
N SER A 256 -15.60 -2.20 9.67
CA SER A 256 -16.58 -1.12 9.54
C SER A 256 -17.25 -1.12 8.16
N ALA A 257 -18.54 -0.74 8.13
CA ALA A 257 -19.27 -0.62 6.88
C ALA A 257 -18.73 0.51 6.00
N VAL A 258 -18.64 0.27 4.70
CA VAL A 258 -18.32 1.30 3.69
C VAL A 258 -19.57 2.14 3.44
N LEU A 259 -19.48 3.46 3.69
CA LEU A 259 -20.59 4.40 3.54
C LEU A 259 -20.60 5.04 2.16
N SER A 260 -19.45 5.35 1.62
CA SER A 260 -19.24 5.80 0.25
C SER A 260 -17.82 5.50 -0.19
N MET A 261 -17.62 5.35 -1.49
CA MET A 261 -16.30 5.09 -2.04
C MET A 261 -16.15 5.59 -3.47
N ARG A 262 -14.91 5.71 -3.90
CA ARG A 262 -14.49 5.97 -5.28
C ARG A 262 -13.35 5.04 -5.60
N MET A 263 -13.25 4.66 -6.86
CA MET A 263 -12.12 3.89 -7.38
C MET A 263 -11.47 4.62 -8.54
N PHE A 264 -10.19 4.31 -8.76
CA PHE A 264 -9.37 4.92 -9.81
C PHE A 264 -8.50 3.83 -10.42
N ASP A 265 -8.74 3.57 -11.70
CA ASP A 265 -8.02 2.56 -12.48
C ASP A 265 -6.77 3.17 -13.12
N PHE A 266 -5.62 2.55 -12.88
CA PHE A 266 -4.32 2.85 -13.47
C PHE A 266 -3.73 1.60 -14.17
N GLY A 267 -4.61 0.80 -14.79
CA GLY A 267 -4.25 -0.42 -15.50
C GLY A 267 -4.05 -1.61 -14.56
N ASN A 268 -2.82 -1.85 -14.13
CA ASN A 268 -2.51 -2.92 -13.19
C ASN A 268 -2.62 -2.51 -11.71
N VAL A 269 -3.04 -1.29 -11.43
CA VAL A 269 -3.27 -0.76 -10.07
C VAL A 269 -4.65 -0.12 -10.00
N VAL A 270 -5.40 -0.46 -8.96
CA VAL A 270 -6.64 0.23 -8.60
C VAL A 270 -6.48 0.86 -7.22
N ILE A 271 -6.74 2.16 -7.14
CA ILE A 271 -6.77 2.91 -5.88
C ILE A 271 -8.23 3.07 -5.46
N MET A 272 -8.54 2.62 -4.23
CA MET A 272 -9.85 2.78 -3.61
C MET A 272 -9.74 3.80 -2.48
N GLN A 273 -10.63 4.76 -2.47
CA GLN A 273 -10.84 5.73 -1.40
C GLN A 273 -12.24 5.55 -0.83
N ALA A 274 -12.38 5.42 0.48
CA ALA A 274 -13.68 5.14 1.09
C ALA A 274 -13.86 5.85 2.44
N PHE A 275 -15.09 6.26 2.71
CA PHE A 275 -15.53 6.57 4.06
C PHE A 275 -16.11 5.32 4.71
N GLN A 276 -15.71 5.04 5.94
CA GLN A 276 -16.26 3.94 6.71
C GLN A 276 -16.89 4.44 8.03
N GLY A 277 -17.86 3.68 8.51
CA GLY A 277 -18.57 3.93 9.74
C GLY A 277 -19.00 2.64 10.42
N ARG A 278 -19.46 2.74 11.66
CA ARG A 278 -19.84 1.57 12.48
C ARG A 278 -20.92 0.67 11.81
N ASN A 279 -21.82 1.27 11.05
CA ASN A 279 -22.86 0.58 10.27
C ASN A 279 -23.25 1.47 9.08
N PRO A 280 -24.04 0.97 8.10
CA PRO A 280 -24.38 1.71 6.88
C PRO A 280 -25.12 3.04 7.09
N SER A 281 -25.74 3.24 8.26
CA SER A 281 -26.49 4.47 8.61
C SER A 281 -25.70 5.40 9.55
N ALA A 282 -24.49 5.04 9.92
CA ALA A 282 -23.67 5.82 10.84
C ALA A 282 -23.03 7.04 10.14
N LYS A 283 -22.57 7.99 10.94
CA LYS A 283 -21.65 9.00 10.43
C LYS A 283 -20.28 8.36 10.11
N PRO A 284 -19.54 8.89 9.14
CA PRO A 284 -18.17 8.46 8.89
C PRO A 284 -17.29 8.59 10.15
N THR A 285 -16.52 7.55 10.45
CA THR A 285 -15.56 7.52 11.56
C THR A 285 -14.12 7.38 11.07
N SER A 286 -13.93 6.98 9.81
CA SER A 286 -12.62 6.90 9.21
C SER A 286 -12.66 7.18 7.71
N TRP A 287 -11.55 7.69 7.19
CA TRP A 287 -11.23 7.74 5.78
C TRP A 287 -10.17 6.67 5.48
N ASN A 288 -10.35 5.99 4.37
CA ASN A 288 -9.62 4.79 4.05
C ASN A 288 -9.03 4.86 2.64
N LEU A 289 -7.79 4.42 2.50
CA LEU A 289 -7.06 4.26 1.26
C LEU A 289 -6.69 2.80 1.10
N ARG A 290 -7.03 2.21 -0.05
CA ARG A 290 -6.63 0.86 -0.43
C ARG A 290 -5.95 0.90 -1.79
N VAL A 291 -4.92 0.13 -1.96
CA VAL A 291 -4.25 -0.07 -3.24
C VAL A 291 -4.31 -1.54 -3.58
N PHE A 292 -4.91 -1.86 -4.72
CA PHE A 292 -4.94 -3.20 -5.29
C PHE A 292 -3.99 -3.24 -6.47
N LEU A 293 -3.29 -4.36 -6.62
CA LEU A 293 -2.25 -4.57 -7.63
C LEU A 293 -2.48 -5.90 -8.33
N ASN A 294 -2.37 -5.91 -9.66
CA ASN A 294 -2.36 -7.12 -10.47
C ASN A 294 -1.01 -7.27 -11.17
N ARG A 295 -0.22 -8.25 -10.76
CA ARG A 295 1.08 -8.60 -11.38
C ARG A 295 0.95 -9.66 -12.46
N GLY A 296 -0.29 -10.03 -12.85
CA GLY A 296 -0.58 -11.06 -13.85
C GLY A 296 -1.07 -12.38 -13.26
N ASP A 297 -1.13 -12.49 -11.94
CA ASP A 297 -1.61 -13.64 -11.18
C ASP A 297 -2.90 -13.37 -10.38
N GLY A 298 -3.62 -12.32 -10.77
CA GLY A 298 -4.84 -11.85 -10.12
C GLY A 298 -4.65 -10.57 -9.30
N TRP A 299 -5.75 -10.00 -8.86
CA TRP A 299 -5.74 -8.81 -8.02
C TRP A 299 -5.39 -9.17 -6.57
N LYS A 300 -4.53 -8.38 -5.96
CA LYS A 300 -4.11 -8.50 -4.56
C LYS A 300 -4.06 -7.13 -3.90
N ILE A 301 -4.35 -7.07 -2.60
CA ILE A 301 -4.19 -5.83 -1.85
C ILE A 301 -2.71 -5.57 -1.54
N ALA A 302 -2.23 -4.37 -1.84
CA ALA A 302 -0.86 -3.93 -1.58
C ALA A 302 -0.77 -2.89 -0.46
N LEU A 303 -1.87 -2.17 -0.18
CA LEU A 303 -1.94 -1.19 0.91
C LEU A 303 -3.32 -1.16 1.51
N SER A 304 -3.37 -1.13 2.83
CA SER A 304 -4.56 -0.85 3.64
C SER A 304 -4.22 0.28 4.61
N ALA A 305 -4.56 1.52 4.27
CA ALA A 305 -4.28 2.67 5.12
C ALA A 305 -5.55 3.40 5.53
N GLN A 306 -5.59 3.92 6.76
CA GLN A 306 -6.74 4.70 7.24
C GLN A 306 -6.34 5.72 8.30
N THR A 307 -7.11 6.81 8.38
CA THR A 307 -7.10 7.75 9.50
C THR A 307 -8.50 7.93 10.07
N ASN A 308 -8.59 8.31 11.35
CA ASN A 308 -9.87 8.58 12.00
C ASN A 308 -10.37 9.97 11.64
N ILE A 309 -11.68 10.12 11.53
CA ILE A 309 -12.38 11.41 11.39
C ILE A 309 -12.81 11.85 12.79
N THR A 310 -12.31 13.01 13.23
CA THR A 310 -12.58 13.60 14.55
C THR A 310 -13.50 14.81 14.46
#